data_589d688b9a8b0c30e1c29753cf03dfa4
#
_entry.id   589d688b9a8b0c30e1c29753cf03dfa4
#
_cell.length_a   1.000
_cell.length_b   1.000
_cell.length_c   1.000
_cell.angle_alpha   90.00
_cell.angle_beta   90.00
_cell.angle_gamma   90.00
#
_symmetry.space_group_name_H-M   'P 1'
#
loop_
_entity.id
_entity.type
_entity.pdbx_description
1 polymer ?
#
loop_
_entity_poly.entity_id
_entity_poly.type
_entity_poly.pdbx_seq_one_letter_code
_entity_poly.pdbx_strand_id
1 'polypeptide(L)'
;MDALISAVSAANPSTIVVMQSETPVAMPWISSVKALVHAVRTSLLHLVSILTISKWYGGNETGNVIADILFRKVNPSAKLPLSFPKRLQDNPAFLNYRTKRGRALCGEDVYVRYR
;
A
#
# COMPACT_ATOMS: atom_id res chain seq x y z
N MET A 1 -3.87 13.57 4.74
CA MET A 1 -3.60 12.25 5.36
C MET A 1 -2.27 12.26 6.07
N ASP A 2 -1.19 12.67 5.45
CA ASP A 2 0.17 12.64 6.02
C ASP A 2 0.31 13.41 7.32
N ALA A 3 -0.28 14.62 7.41
CA ALA A 3 -0.25 15.43 8.63
C ALA A 3 -0.95 14.73 9.82
N LEU A 4 -2.05 14.01 9.56
CA LEU A 4 -2.75 13.24 10.60
C LEU A 4 -1.88 12.09 11.10
N ILE A 5 -1.31 11.30 10.18
CA ILE A 5 -0.45 10.17 10.56
C ILE A 5 0.78 10.66 11.31
N SER A 6 1.40 11.75 10.87
CA SER A 6 2.55 12.36 11.54
C SER A 6 2.20 12.83 12.96
N ALA A 7 1.04 13.46 13.15
CA ALA A 7 0.59 13.92 14.46
C ALA A 7 0.31 12.74 15.41
N VAL A 8 -0.36 11.70 14.93
CA VAL A 8 -0.68 10.50 15.73
C VAL A 8 0.59 9.72 16.07
N SER A 9 1.50 9.52 15.13
CA SER A 9 2.75 8.79 15.37
C SER A 9 3.70 9.56 16.30
N ALA A 10 3.66 10.89 16.28
CA ALA A 10 4.40 11.72 17.24
C ALA A 10 3.84 11.59 18.65
N ALA A 11 2.52 11.49 18.79
CA ALA A 11 1.86 11.30 20.08
C ALA A 11 2.03 9.88 20.64
N ASN A 12 2.07 8.87 19.76
CA ASN A 12 2.25 7.47 20.16
C ASN A 12 3.17 6.73 19.19
N PRO A 13 4.42 6.43 19.60
CA PRO A 13 5.38 5.66 18.77
C PRO A 13 4.94 4.24 18.43
N SER A 14 3.96 3.68 19.13
CA SER A 14 3.41 2.33 18.89
C SER A 14 2.23 2.34 17.92
N THR A 15 2.12 3.35 17.08
CA THR A 15 1.04 3.49 16.10
C THR A 15 1.14 2.42 15.00
N ILE A 16 0.01 1.76 14.76
CA ILE A 16 -0.22 0.88 13.61
C ILE A 16 -1.18 1.58 12.66
N VAL A 17 -0.82 1.69 11.40
CA VAL A 17 -1.67 2.28 10.37
C VAL A 17 -2.36 1.18 9.59
N VAL A 18 -3.68 1.25 9.52
CA VAL A 18 -4.47 0.42 8.60
C VAL A 18 -4.90 1.31 7.43
N MET A 19 -4.36 1.03 6.27
CA MET A 19 -4.62 1.81 5.07
C MET A 19 -5.47 1.01 4.09
N GLN A 20 -6.44 1.69 3.49
CA GLN A 20 -7.25 1.13 2.42
C GLN A 20 -7.15 2.03 1.19
N SER A 21 -6.55 1.51 0.11
CA SER A 21 -6.44 2.21 -1.16
C SER A 21 -6.47 1.22 -2.31
N GLU A 22 -6.93 1.68 -3.46
CA GLU A 22 -6.99 0.87 -4.70
C GLU A 22 -5.66 0.89 -5.45
N THR A 23 -4.88 1.93 -5.24
CA THR A 23 -3.61 2.17 -5.94
C THR A 23 -2.49 2.46 -4.95
N PRO A 24 -1.23 2.23 -5.34
CA PRO A 24 -0.10 2.67 -4.55
C PRO A 24 -0.14 4.17 -4.27
N VAL A 25 0.10 4.54 -3.03
CA VAL A 25 0.23 5.93 -2.60
C VAL A 25 1.63 6.18 -2.07
N ALA A 26 2.11 7.40 -2.18
CA ALA A 26 3.38 7.79 -1.56
C ALA A 26 3.23 7.81 -0.04
N MET A 27 4.20 7.24 0.67
CA MET A 27 4.17 7.09 2.12
C MET A 27 5.44 7.68 2.77
N PRO A 28 5.61 9.00 2.78
CA PRO A 28 6.79 9.64 3.37
C PRO A 28 6.94 9.36 4.86
N TRP A 29 5.85 9.03 5.52
CA TRP A 29 5.74 8.76 6.96
C TRP A 29 5.99 7.29 7.35
N ILE A 30 6.28 6.39 6.40
CA ILE A 30 6.38 4.94 6.66
C ILE A 30 7.40 4.58 7.76
N SER A 31 8.47 5.36 7.89
CA SER A 31 9.49 5.14 8.91
C SER A 31 9.10 5.61 10.32
N SER A 32 8.01 6.37 10.46
CA SER A 32 7.52 6.88 11.75
C SER A 32 6.48 5.98 12.42
N VAL A 33 6.02 4.94 11.74
CA VAL A 33 4.99 4.02 12.25
C VAL A 33 5.56 2.64 12.56
N LYS A 34 5.02 1.96 13.56
CA LYS A 34 5.46 0.61 13.96
C LYS A 34 5.11 -0.47 12.95
N ALA A 35 3.94 -0.37 12.34
CA ALA A 35 3.47 -1.32 11.36
C ALA A 35 2.44 -0.67 10.44
N LEU A 36 2.35 -1.19 9.23
CA LEU A 36 1.36 -0.82 8.24
C LEU A 36 0.61 -2.07 7.80
N VAL A 37 -0.71 -2.03 7.92
CA VAL A 37 -1.61 -3.02 7.33
C VAL A 37 -2.29 -2.37 6.14
N HIS A 38 -2.08 -2.90 4.95
CA HIS A 38 -2.71 -2.41 3.74
C HIS A 38 -3.86 -3.33 3.33
N ALA A 39 -5.09 -2.85 3.46
CA ALA A 39 -6.29 -3.52 2.99
C ALA A 39 -6.60 -3.05 1.56
N VAL A 40 -6.20 -3.84 0.56
CA VAL A 40 -6.42 -3.49 -0.85
C VAL A 40 -7.88 -3.64 -1.22
N ARG A 41 -8.45 -2.59 -1.80
CA ARG A 41 -9.73 -2.62 -2.49
C ARG A 41 -9.47 -2.63 -4.00
N THR A 42 -9.35 -3.82 -4.59
CA THR A 42 -9.25 -3.94 -6.05
C THR A 42 -10.54 -4.50 -6.64
N SER A 43 -11.00 -3.88 -7.69
CA SER A 43 -12.15 -4.37 -8.48
C SER A 43 -11.77 -5.44 -9.51
N LEU A 44 -10.50 -5.73 -9.70
CA LEU A 44 -10.02 -6.71 -10.68
C LEU A 44 -8.73 -7.41 -10.23
N LEU A 45 -8.82 -8.73 -10.08
CA LEU A 45 -7.74 -9.73 -10.06
C LEU A 45 -6.65 -9.68 -8.98
N HIS A 46 -6.77 -10.63 -8.06
CA HIS A 46 -5.74 -11.45 -7.39
C HIS A 46 -4.39 -10.86 -6.98
N LEU A 47 -4.08 -11.14 -5.73
CA LEU A 47 -2.77 -11.17 -5.04
C LEU A 47 -2.29 -9.85 -4.42
N VAL A 48 -2.16 -9.73 -3.22
CA VAL A 48 -1.58 -10.29 -2.03
C VAL A 48 -0.31 -9.61 -1.51
N SER A 49 -0.24 -9.24 -0.26
CA SER A 49 0.96 -8.68 0.34
C SER A 49 1.20 -9.08 1.80
N ILE A 50 2.44 -8.93 2.25
CA ILE A 50 3.00 -9.38 3.54
C ILE A 50 2.29 -8.86 4.79
N LEU A 51 1.51 -7.81 4.66
CA LEU A 51 0.59 -7.30 5.68
C LEU A 51 -0.68 -6.78 5.00
N THR A 52 -1.04 -7.39 3.87
CA THR A 52 -2.19 -6.94 3.10
C THR A 52 -3.26 -8.01 3.14
N ILE A 53 -4.39 -7.62 3.65
CA ILE A 53 -5.61 -8.37 3.47
C ILE A 53 -6.17 -7.91 2.13
N SER A 54 -5.93 -8.70 1.10
CA SER A 54 -6.65 -8.53 -0.14
C SER A 54 -8.03 -9.13 0.03
N LYS A 55 -8.99 -8.30 0.34
CA LYS A 55 -10.38 -8.69 0.26
C LYS A 55 -11.06 -7.81 -0.76
N TRP A 56 -11.42 -8.42 -1.86
CA TRP A 56 -12.34 -7.89 -2.83
C TRP A 56 -13.63 -7.50 -2.11
N TYR A 57 -13.93 -6.19 -2.04
CA TYR A 57 -15.06 -5.66 -1.28
C TYR A 57 -15.23 -6.44 0.02
N GLY A 58 -14.59 -6.02 1.07
CA GLY A 58 -14.49 -6.78 2.33
C GLY A 58 -15.80 -7.17 2.97
N GLY A 59 -16.91 -6.77 2.42
CA GLY A 59 -18.24 -7.09 2.90
C GLY A 59 -18.39 -6.79 4.40
N ASN A 60 -19.37 -7.42 5.01
CA ASN A 60 -19.67 -7.25 6.43
C ASN A 60 -18.55 -7.78 7.36
N GLU A 61 -17.69 -8.69 6.87
CA GLU A 61 -16.65 -9.34 7.67
C GLU A 61 -15.29 -8.61 7.65
N THR A 62 -15.15 -7.51 6.95
CA THR A 62 -13.87 -6.77 6.84
C THR A 62 -13.33 -6.38 8.21
N GLY A 63 -14.18 -5.90 9.09
CA GLY A 63 -13.78 -5.49 10.44
C GLY A 63 -13.24 -6.66 11.26
N ASN A 64 -13.91 -7.81 11.21
CA ASN A 64 -13.51 -9.03 11.92
C ASN A 64 -12.16 -9.54 11.41
N VAL A 65 -11.95 -9.57 10.09
CA VAL A 65 -10.68 -10.00 9.50
C VAL A 65 -9.52 -9.05 9.87
N ILE A 66 -9.73 -7.75 9.84
CA ILE A 66 -8.72 -6.78 10.27
C ILE A 66 -8.39 -6.96 11.75
N ALA A 67 -9.41 -7.13 12.60
CA ALA A 67 -9.23 -7.38 14.02
C ALA A 67 -8.42 -8.67 14.26
N ASP A 68 -8.76 -9.76 13.59
CA ASP A 68 -8.08 -11.05 13.75
C ASP A 68 -6.60 -10.97 13.37
N ILE A 69 -6.24 -10.14 12.39
CA ILE A 69 -4.84 -9.90 12.03
C ILE A 69 -4.15 -9.00 13.07
N LEU A 70 -4.78 -7.91 13.49
CA LEU A 70 -4.21 -7.00 14.48
C LEU A 70 -3.97 -7.70 15.80
N PHE A 71 -4.87 -8.60 16.21
CA PHE A 71 -4.76 -9.40 17.43
C PHE A 71 -4.03 -10.75 17.24
N ARG A 72 -3.38 -10.95 16.10
CA ARG A 72 -2.55 -12.13 15.79
C ARG A 72 -3.28 -13.48 15.81
N LYS A 73 -4.58 -13.51 15.62
CA LYS A 73 -5.32 -14.76 15.46
C LYS A 73 -5.06 -15.40 14.09
N VAL A 74 -4.83 -14.57 13.08
CA VAL A 74 -4.54 -15.00 11.70
C VAL A 74 -3.27 -14.31 11.22
N ASN A 75 -2.35 -15.07 10.63
CA ASN A 75 -1.17 -14.51 10.00
C ASN A 75 -1.49 -14.08 8.56
N PRO A 76 -1.25 -12.82 8.17
CA PRO A 76 -1.44 -12.38 6.79
C PRO A 76 -0.41 -13.07 5.89
N SER A 77 -0.89 -13.83 4.91
CA SER A 77 -0.06 -14.57 3.96
C SER A 77 0.13 -13.85 2.62
N ALA A 78 -0.47 -12.71 2.51
CA ALA A 78 -0.56 -11.94 1.30
C ALA A 78 0.71 -11.13 0.97
N LYS A 79 0.99 -10.84 -0.33
CA LYS A 79 2.17 -10.07 -0.81
C LYS A 79 1.76 -8.91 -1.70
N LEU A 80 2.46 -7.77 -1.60
CA LEU A 80 2.18 -6.58 -2.43
C LEU A 80 2.44 -6.89 -3.91
N PRO A 81 1.45 -6.67 -4.78
CA PRO A 81 1.65 -6.83 -6.23
C PRO A 81 2.41 -5.65 -6.85
N LEU A 82 2.53 -4.54 -6.12
CA LEU A 82 3.14 -3.29 -6.57
C LEU A 82 4.01 -2.71 -5.48
N SER A 83 5.08 -2.01 -5.88
CA SER A 83 5.91 -1.25 -4.94
C SER A 83 5.20 0.04 -4.51
N PHE A 84 5.27 0.35 -3.22
CA PHE A 84 4.78 1.60 -2.66
C PHE A 84 5.96 2.55 -2.46
N PRO A 85 6.00 3.67 -3.18
CA PRO A 85 7.11 4.60 -3.08
C PRO A 85 7.02 5.44 -1.81
N LYS A 86 8.16 5.86 -1.25
CA LYS A 86 8.18 6.88 -0.19
C LYS A 86 7.80 8.24 -0.73
N ARG A 87 8.27 8.58 -1.92
CA ARG A 87 7.99 9.82 -2.64
C ARG A 87 7.57 9.49 -4.07
N LEU A 88 6.81 10.36 -4.68
CA LEU A 88 6.35 10.18 -6.05
C LEU A 88 7.53 10.00 -7.04
N GLN A 89 8.64 10.68 -6.78
CA GLN A 89 9.86 10.62 -7.60
C GLN A 89 10.57 9.27 -7.50
N ASP A 90 10.32 8.49 -6.45
CA ASP A 90 10.90 7.15 -6.26
C ASP A 90 10.18 6.09 -7.12
N ASN A 91 9.09 6.48 -7.80
CA ASN A 91 8.43 5.62 -8.77
C ASN A 91 9.25 5.57 -10.06
N PRO A 92 9.69 4.38 -10.52
CA PRO A 92 10.47 4.24 -11.74
C PRO A 92 9.81 4.85 -12.98
N ALA A 93 8.48 4.79 -13.08
CA ALA A 93 7.74 5.40 -14.18
C ALA A 93 7.71 6.93 -14.14
N PHE A 94 8.15 7.58 -13.04
CA PHE A 94 8.01 9.02 -12.85
C PHE A 94 8.62 9.86 -13.98
N LEU A 95 9.79 9.48 -14.46
CA LEU A 95 10.51 10.18 -15.54
C LEU A 95 9.86 9.97 -16.91
N ASN A 96 9.21 8.84 -17.12
CA ASN A 96 8.65 8.41 -18.40
C ASN A 96 7.15 8.66 -18.51
N TYR A 97 6.49 9.01 -17.40
CA TYR A 97 5.04 9.20 -17.33
C TYR A 97 4.54 10.39 -18.16
N ARG A 98 5.40 11.37 -18.41
CA ARG A 98 5.06 12.51 -19.27
C ARG A 98 5.00 12.05 -20.72
N THR A 99 3.80 12.00 -21.27
CA THR A 99 3.60 11.68 -22.68
C THR A 99 4.28 12.72 -23.57
N LYS A 100 5.21 12.26 -24.42
CA LYS A 100 5.75 13.07 -25.50
C LYS A 100 4.98 12.71 -26.79
N ARG A 101 4.31 13.69 -27.40
CA ARG A 101 3.54 13.53 -28.64
C ARG A 101 2.49 12.40 -28.59
N GLY A 102 1.78 12.27 -27.45
CA GLY A 102 0.73 11.24 -27.27
C GLY A 102 1.23 9.82 -27.04
N ARG A 103 2.54 9.62 -26.81
CA ARG A 103 3.12 8.31 -26.52
C ARG A 103 3.65 8.28 -25.09
N ALA A 104 3.23 7.30 -24.30
CA ALA A 104 3.83 6.96 -23.02
C ALA A 104 4.95 5.92 -23.26
N LEU A 105 6.14 6.18 -22.72
CA LEU A 105 7.26 5.25 -22.81
C LEU A 105 7.30 4.43 -21.51
N CYS A 106 7.15 3.11 -21.63
CA CYS A 106 7.37 2.18 -20.52
C CYS A 106 8.87 1.91 -20.40
N GLY A 107 9.58 2.76 -19.65
CA GLY A 107 11.04 2.65 -19.51
C GLY A 107 11.51 1.54 -18.58
N GLU A 108 10.59 0.81 -17.93
CA GLU A 108 10.88 -0.27 -16.98
C GLU A 108 10.92 -1.65 -17.65
N ASP A 109 10.39 -1.75 -18.87
CA ASP A 109 10.30 -2.99 -19.63
C ASP A 109 9.73 -4.13 -18.77
N VAL A 110 10.42 -5.28 -18.68
CA VAL A 110 9.99 -6.45 -17.90
C VAL A 110 10.16 -6.30 -16.37
N TYR A 111 10.79 -5.23 -15.91
CA TYR A 111 11.11 -5.01 -14.49
C TYR A 111 10.06 -4.22 -13.71
N VAL A 112 8.84 -4.14 -14.20
CA VAL A 112 7.77 -3.26 -13.68
C VAL A 112 7.39 -3.51 -12.22
N ARG A 113 7.66 -4.64 -11.59
CA ARG A 113 6.99 -4.99 -10.33
C ARG A 113 7.84 -5.50 -9.16
N TYR A 114 9.05 -5.94 -9.32
CA TYR A 114 9.76 -6.68 -8.27
C TYR A 114 11.21 -6.21 -8.08
N ARG A 115 11.35 -4.90 -7.88
CA ARG A 115 12.64 -4.31 -7.50
C ARG A 115 12.65 -3.92 -6.03
#